data_b8cd388ca1d333db6f0dd2fe26b5713b
#
_entry.id   b8cd388ca1d333db6f0dd2fe26b5713b
#
_cell.length_a   1.000
_cell.length_b   1.000
_cell.length_c   1.000
_cell.angle_alpha   90.00
_cell.angle_beta   90.00
_cell.angle_gamma   90.00
#
_symmetry.space_group_name_H-M   'P 1'
#
loop_
_entity.id
_entity.type
_entity.pdbx_description
1 polymer ?
#
loop_
_entity_poly.entity_id
_entity_poly.type
_entity_poly.pdbx_seq_one_letter_code
_entity_poly.pdbx_strand_id
1 'polypeptide(L)'
;MLTVTIDHIPPPQACPGGCRYEPKFDGFRAVAMVDEAGAVRLWSRRRIAFNEAFPEVVAAVRAQIPSGTVVDGEIVRWGPDGRLDFGALQRRHVAGRRRTDLARSEPCHYVVFDVLETDGADLRPEPLRERRAVLEALLGDAPPDARVIATPQTPDVDEARLWFDALAGQGMEGLVVKDADGPYLEGRRRWWKVKRRVTAEAVVGGVTGTRQAPESLILGRYDAGGRLRVVARTTPLAPSARTVLAGVLRHAGPDHPWPPELPAGVAGGLYGAHPPIRYVRTEPEAVVEFSGDAAVEGGRWRHAVRYVRIRTDLSPAQVPRFGEPP
;
A
#
# COMPACT_ATOMS: atom_id res chain seq x y z
N MET A 1 -6.04 -8.70 -13.19
CA MET A 1 -6.59 -7.30 -13.35
C MET A 1 -5.72 -6.28 -12.63
N LEU A 2 -5.71 -5.03 -13.08
CA LEU A 2 -5.02 -3.90 -12.44
C LEU A 2 -6.02 -2.80 -12.10
N THR A 3 -5.61 -1.89 -11.19
CA THR A 3 -6.45 -0.77 -10.75
C THR A 3 -6.04 0.56 -11.39
N VAL A 4 -7.02 1.47 -11.55
CA VAL A 4 -6.83 2.91 -11.81
C VAL A 4 -7.16 3.66 -10.51
N THR A 5 -6.41 4.69 -10.17
CA THR A 5 -6.72 5.54 -9.02
C THR A 5 -7.79 6.54 -9.40
N ILE A 6 -8.81 6.68 -8.55
CA ILE A 6 -9.83 7.72 -8.61
C ILE A 6 -9.87 8.44 -7.25
N ASP A 7 -10.35 9.69 -7.24
CA ASP A 7 -10.23 10.57 -6.07
C ASP A 7 -11.42 10.47 -5.09
N HIS A 8 -12.52 9.86 -5.49
CA HIS A 8 -13.72 9.72 -4.66
C HIS A 8 -14.38 8.35 -4.86
N ILE A 9 -15.18 7.93 -3.90
CA ILE A 9 -15.95 6.68 -3.99
C ILE A 9 -17.05 6.90 -5.03
N PRO A 10 -17.07 6.12 -6.12
CA PRO A 10 -18.09 6.29 -7.18
C PRO A 10 -19.45 5.79 -6.66
N PRO A 11 -20.57 6.36 -7.16
CA PRO A 11 -21.89 5.86 -6.82
C PRO A 11 -22.15 4.49 -7.48
N PRO A 12 -23.13 3.68 -6.97
CA PRO A 12 -23.36 2.32 -7.46
C PRO A 12 -23.57 2.20 -8.97
N GLN A 13 -24.24 3.19 -9.58
CA GLN A 13 -24.54 3.23 -11.02
C GLN A 13 -23.33 3.62 -11.91
N ALA A 14 -22.19 3.96 -11.34
CA ALA A 14 -20.98 4.30 -12.12
C ALA A 14 -20.40 3.09 -12.87
N CYS A 15 -20.71 1.87 -12.41
CA CYS A 15 -20.38 0.62 -13.09
C CYS A 15 -21.61 0.11 -13.86
N PRO A 16 -21.48 -0.39 -15.10
CA PRO A 16 -22.61 -0.89 -15.90
C PRO A 16 -23.46 -1.96 -15.20
N GLY A 17 -22.85 -2.93 -14.52
CA GLY A 17 -23.52 -3.96 -13.74
C GLY A 17 -23.76 -3.59 -12.28
N GLY A 18 -23.50 -2.34 -11.90
CA GLY A 18 -23.46 -1.88 -10.51
C GLY A 18 -22.09 -2.09 -9.87
N CYS A 19 -21.66 -1.10 -9.09
CA CYS A 19 -20.39 -1.19 -8.40
C CYS A 19 -20.41 -2.20 -7.26
N ARG A 20 -19.28 -2.89 -7.06
CA ARG A 20 -18.97 -3.72 -5.89
C ARG A 20 -17.75 -3.14 -5.21
N TYR A 21 -17.86 -2.88 -3.92
CA TYR A 21 -16.84 -2.24 -3.11
C TYR A 21 -16.18 -3.28 -2.21
N GLU A 22 -14.86 -3.25 -2.13
CA GLU A 22 -14.05 -4.14 -1.30
C GLU A 22 -13.02 -3.32 -0.55
N PRO A 23 -12.66 -3.67 0.71
CA PRO A 23 -11.50 -3.08 1.38
C PRO A 23 -10.23 -3.33 0.59
N LYS A 24 -9.40 -2.28 0.46
CA LYS A 24 -8.09 -2.41 -0.16
C LYS A 24 -7.05 -2.77 0.90
N PHE A 25 -6.76 -4.05 0.97
CA PHE A 25 -5.70 -4.57 1.83
C PHE A 25 -4.33 -4.13 1.34
N ASP A 26 -3.42 -3.94 2.29
CA ASP A 26 -2.02 -3.65 2.04
C ASP A 26 -1.18 -4.90 2.32
N GLY A 27 -0.80 -5.58 1.26
CA GLY A 27 -0.13 -6.86 1.33
C GLY A 27 0.66 -7.21 0.07
N PHE A 28 0.90 -8.50 -0.12
CA PHE A 28 1.49 -9.04 -1.33
C PHE A 28 0.44 -9.76 -2.15
N ARG A 29 0.05 -9.18 -3.27
CA ARG A 29 -0.85 -9.86 -4.19
C ARG A 29 -0.25 -11.17 -4.68
N ALA A 30 -1.01 -12.23 -4.56
CA ALA A 30 -0.65 -13.56 -5.00
C ALA A 30 -1.81 -14.25 -5.72
N VAL A 31 -1.47 -15.01 -6.76
CA VAL A 31 -2.37 -16.00 -7.35
C VAL A 31 -1.98 -17.34 -6.75
N ALA A 32 -2.96 -18.05 -6.19
CA ALA A 32 -2.82 -19.41 -5.69
C ALA A 32 -3.47 -20.37 -6.67
N MET A 33 -2.76 -21.43 -7.03
CA MET A 33 -3.25 -22.54 -7.83
C MET A 33 -3.10 -23.81 -7.03
N VAL A 34 -4.17 -24.60 -6.94
CA VAL A 34 -4.16 -25.97 -6.43
C VAL A 34 -4.36 -26.87 -7.64
N ASP A 35 -3.34 -27.62 -8.03
CA ASP A 35 -3.44 -28.52 -9.17
C ASP A 35 -4.27 -29.78 -8.84
N GLU A 36 -4.54 -30.61 -9.85
CA GLU A 36 -5.34 -31.83 -9.72
C GLU A 36 -4.76 -32.82 -8.69
N ALA A 37 -3.44 -32.79 -8.47
CA ALA A 37 -2.75 -33.60 -7.46
C ALA A 37 -2.75 -32.96 -6.08
N GLY A 38 -3.38 -31.79 -5.89
CA GLY A 38 -3.42 -31.05 -4.63
C GLY A 38 -2.12 -30.29 -4.32
N ALA A 39 -1.20 -30.16 -5.29
CA ALA A 39 -0.01 -29.34 -5.08
C ALA A 39 -0.34 -27.85 -5.25
N VAL A 40 0.11 -27.05 -4.27
CA VAL A 40 -0.16 -25.61 -4.23
C VAL A 40 1.01 -24.82 -4.80
N ARG A 41 0.71 -23.87 -5.64
CA ARG A 41 1.65 -22.87 -6.16
C ARG A 41 1.14 -21.48 -5.86
N LEU A 42 1.96 -20.67 -5.20
CA LEU A 42 1.72 -19.26 -4.93
C LEU A 42 2.66 -18.41 -5.80
N TRP A 43 2.08 -17.50 -6.57
CA TRP A 43 2.83 -16.63 -7.47
C TRP A 43 2.51 -15.17 -7.22
N SER A 44 3.54 -14.34 -7.10
CA SER A 44 3.35 -12.89 -7.13
C SER A 44 2.88 -12.43 -8.53
N ARG A 45 2.39 -11.19 -8.60
CA ARG A 45 2.07 -10.53 -9.88
C ARG A 45 3.24 -10.54 -10.89
N ARG A 46 4.49 -10.57 -10.42
CA ARG A 46 5.70 -10.64 -11.24
C ARG A 46 6.17 -12.09 -11.49
N ARG A 47 5.32 -13.08 -11.21
CA ARG A 47 5.63 -14.51 -11.34
C ARG A 47 6.81 -14.97 -10.46
N ILE A 48 7.03 -14.31 -9.32
CA ILE A 48 7.97 -14.78 -8.29
C ILE A 48 7.24 -15.78 -7.42
N ALA A 49 7.83 -16.96 -7.20
CA ALA A 49 7.26 -17.97 -6.33
C ALA A 49 7.29 -17.52 -4.85
N PHE A 50 6.17 -17.67 -4.17
CA PHE A 50 6.00 -17.31 -2.76
C PHE A 50 5.91 -18.51 -1.82
N ASN A 51 5.95 -19.74 -2.34
CA ASN A 51 5.80 -20.96 -1.54
C ASN A 51 6.75 -21.03 -0.36
N GLU A 52 8.04 -20.75 -0.58
CA GLU A 52 9.04 -20.77 0.48
C GLU A 52 8.90 -19.60 1.47
N ALA A 53 8.38 -18.45 1.01
CA ALA A 53 8.23 -17.29 1.85
C ALA A 53 7.01 -17.39 2.79
N PHE A 54 5.96 -18.09 2.35
CA PHE A 54 4.67 -18.18 3.06
C PHE A 54 4.18 -19.64 3.17
N PRO A 55 4.95 -20.56 3.80
CA PRO A 55 4.59 -21.98 3.87
C PRO A 55 3.28 -22.24 4.63
N GLU A 56 2.93 -21.39 5.61
CA GLU A 56 1.66 -21.46 6.34
C GLU A 56 0.46 -21.11 5.46
N VAL A 57 0.62 -20.16 4.52
CA VAL A 57 -0.41 -19.84 3.53
C VAL A 57 -0.56 -20.99 2.54
N VAL A 58 0.55 -21.59 2.09
CA VAL A 58 0.51 -22.79 1.23
C VAL A 58 -0.26 -23.93 1.90
N ALA A 59 0.01 -24.19 3.18
CA ALA A 59 -0.67 -25.23 3.95
C ALA A 59 -2.18 -24.93 4.08
N ALA A 60 -2.54 -23.68 4.36
CA ALA A 60 -3.92 -23.24 4.48
C ALA A 60 -4.68 -23.31 3.13
N VAL A 61 -4.06 -22.86 2.04
CA VAL A 61 -4.66 -22.97 0.69
C VAL A 61 -4.91 -24.45 0.35
N ARG A 62 -3.95 -25.35 0.62
CA ARG A 62 -4.13 -26.78 0.38
C ARG A 62 -5.29 -27.38 1.18
N ALA A 63 -5.51 -26.88 2.40
CA ALA A 63 -6.57 -27.40 3.27
C ALA A 63 -7.96 -26.85 2.94
N GLN A 64 -8.05 -25.63 2.41
CA GLN A 64 -9.32 -24.91 2.26
C GLN A 64 -9.77 -24.73 0.81
N ILE A 65 -8.87 -24.82 -0.17
CA ILE A 65 -9.18 -24.63 -1.59
C ILE A 65 -9.14 -25.99 -2.30
N PRO A 66 -10.21 -26.39 -3.00
CA PRO A 66 -10.26 -27.65 -3.75
C PRO A 66 -9.20 -27.73 -4.87
N SER A 67 -8.85 -28.97 -5.25
CA SER A 67 -8.01 -29.23 -6.43
C SER A 67 -8.66 -28.67 -7.70
N GLY A 68 -7.85 -28.35 -8.72
CA GLY A 68 -8.33 -27.74 -9.97
C GLY A 68 -8.80 -26.29 -9.82
N THR A 69 -8.42 -25.59 -8.74
CA THR A 69 -8.89 -24.23 -8.47
C THR A 69 -7.74 -23.22 -8.51
N VAL A 70 -8.02 -22.06 -9.14
CA VAL A 70 -7.11 -20.90 -9.19
C VAL A 70 -7.82 -19.69 -8.61
N VAL A 71 -7.21 -19.07 -7.60
CA VAL A 71 -7.75 -17.89 -6.92
C VAL A 71 -6.73 -16.74 -6.91
N ASP A 72 -7.24 -15.50 -6.88
CA ASP A 72 -6.46 -14.27 -6.77
C ASP A 72 -6.76 -13.57 -5.44
N GLY A 73 -5.73 -13.17 -4.72
CA GLY A 73 -5.89 -12.59 -3.39
C GLY A 73 -4.70 -11.76 -2.96
N GLU A 74 -4.75 -11.33 -1.71
CA GLU A 74 -3.68 -10.58 -1.06
C GLU A 74 -3.18 -11.34 0.16
N ILE A 75 -1.87 -11.61 0.24
CA ILE A 75 -1.24 -12.14 1.44
C ILE A 75 -1.04 -10.97 2.40
N VAL A 76 -1.62 -11.08 3.60
CA VAL A 76 -1.58 -10.03 4.62
C VAL A 76 -1.09 -10.59 5.95
N ARG A 77 -0.62 -9.69 6.82
CA ARG A 77 -0.30 -10.03 8.20
C ARG A 77 -0.93 -8.99 9.13
N TRP A 78 -1.76 -9.46 10.06
CA TRP A 78 -2.27 -8.63 11.16
C TRP A 78 -1.28 -8.63 12.32
N GLY A 79 -0.92 -7.45 12.80
CA GLY A 79 -0.16 -7.25 14.02
C GLY A 79 -0.95 -7.64 15.27
N PRO A 80 -0.29 -7.69 16.44
CA PRO A 80 -0.97 -7.95 17.71
C PRO A 80 -2.03 -6.88 18.07
N ASP A 81 -1.91 -5.69 17.48
CA ASP A 81 -2.84 -4.57 17.62
C ASP A 81 -4.00 -4.62 16.62
N GLY A 82 -4.13 -5.69 15.84
CA GLY A 82 -5.16 -5.85 14.81
C GLY A 82 -4.93 -5.03 13.54
N ARG A 83 -3.78 -4.36 13.40
CA ARG A 83 -3.43 -3.56 12.20
C ARG A 83 -2.64 -4.39 11.21
N LEU A 84 -2.77 -4.06 9.92
CA LEU A 84 -1.93 -4.67 8.88
C LEU A 84 -0.46 -4.23 9.04
N ASP A 85 0.44 -5.20 9.07
CA ASP A 85 1.90 -5.01 9.17
C ASP A 85 2.58 -5.43 7.86
N PHE A 86 2.59 -4.53 6.90
CA PHE A 86 3.26 -4.75 5.62
C PHE A 86 4.77 -4.94 5.78
N GLY A 87 5.38 -4.29 6.76
CA GLY A 87 6.82 -4.44 7.07
C GLY A 87 7.18 -5.87 7.46
N ALA A 88 6.30 -6.58 8.18
CA ALA A 88 6.51 -7.99 8.48
C ALA A 88 6.53 -8.85 7.22
N LEU A 89 5.66 -8.58 6.23
CA LEU A 89 5.68 -9.28 4.94
C LEU A 89 7.00 -9.06 4.19
N GLN A 90 7.49 -7.82 4.17
CA GLN A 90 8.78 -7.50 3.55
C GLN A 90 9.93 -8.22 4.25
N ARG A 91 9.99 -8.17 5.59
CA ARG A 91 10.98 -8.90 6.37
C ARG A 91 10.94 -10.40 6.09
N ARG A 92 9.73 -10.99 6.01
CA ARG A 92 9.52 -12.39 5.68
C ARG A 92 10.07 -12.74 4.29
N HIS A 93 9.79 -11.93 3.29
CA HIS A 93 10.21 -12.18 1.92
C HIS A 93 11.74 -12.31 1.80
N VAL A 94 12.49 -11.51 2.56
CA VAL A 94 13.96 -11.47 2.52
C VAL A 94 14.63 -12.31 3.62
N ALA A 95 13.88 -12.97 4.50
CA ALA A 95 14.40 -13.59 5.73
C ALA A 95 15.28 -14.85 5.53
N GLY A 96 15.36 -15.40 4.32
CA GLY A 96 16.16 -16.59 4.03
C GLY A 96 15.80 -17.77 4.96
N ARG A 97 16.77 -18.31 5.70
CA ARG A 97 16.58 -19.48 6.60
C ARG A 97 15.60 -19.21 7.76
N ARG A 98 15.37 -17.96 8.14
CA ARG A 98 14.45 -17.60 9.24
C ARG A 98 12.97 -17.62 8.85
N ARG A 99 12.64 -17.89 7.58
CA ARG A 99 11.26 -17.89 7.08
C ARG A 99 10.34 -18.82 7.84
N THR A 100 10.80 -20.03 8.16
CA THR A 100 10.01 -21.04 8.88
C THR A 100 9.68 -20.60 10.31
N ASP A 101 10.62 -19.98 11.01
CA ASP A 101 10.41 -19.50 12.38
C ASP A 101 9.43 -18.32 12.37
N LEU A 102 9.62 -17.39 11.43
CA LEU A 102 8.69 -16.27 11.23
C LEU A 102 7.29 -16.74 10.80
N ALA A 103 7.17 -17.84 10.04
CA ALA A 103 5.87 -18.42 9.69
C ALA A 103 5.09 -18.91 10.90
N ARG A 104 5.79 -19.36 11.95
CA ARG A 104 5.18 -19.80 13.20
C ARG A 104 4.86 -18.65 14.15
N SER A 105 5.81 -17.71 14.32
CA SER A 105 5.67 -16.60 15.29
C SER A 105 4.83 -15.43 14.76
N GLU A 106 4.84 -15.20 13.44
CA GLU A 106 4.15 -14.10 12.76
C GLU A 106 3.37 -14.62 11.55
N PRO A 107 2.36 -15.48 11.72
CA PRO A 107 1.66 -16.11 10.59
C PRO A 107 0.91 -15.09 9.74
N CYS A 108 0.87 -15.38 8.44
CA CYS A 108 0.16 -14.58 7.45
C CYS A 108 -1.19 -15.23 7.10
N HIS A 109 -2.07 -14.43 6.51
CA HIS A 109 -3.37 -14.83 5.99
C HIS A 109 -3.42 -14.54 4.49
N TYR A 110 -4.33 -15.20 3.82
CA TYR A 110 -4.60 -14.98 2.41
C TYR A 110 -6.06 -14.55 2.22
N VAL A 111 -6.24 -13.28 1.85
CA VAL A 111 -7.54 -12.66 1.60
C VAL A 111 -7.85 -12.78 0.12
N VAL A 112 -8.75 -13.69 -0.24
CA VAL A 112 -9.12 -13.99 -1.63
C VAL A 112 -10.20 -13.02 -2.09
N PHE A 113 -10.02 -12.42 -3.25
CA PHE A 113 -10.96 -11.46 -3.81
C PHE A 113 -11.47 -11.83 -5.22
N ASP A 114 -11.01 -12.94 -5.79
CA ASP A 114 -11.51 -13.45 -7.08
C ASP A 114 -11.20 -14.93 -7.26
N VAL A 115 -12.04 -15.65 -8.01
CA VAL A 115 -11.82 -17.02 -8.47
C VAL A 115 -11.66 -17.00 -9.98
N LEU A 116 -10.56 -17.57 -10.48
CA LEU A 116 -10.20 -17.53 -11.90
C LEU A 116 -10.52 -18.85 -12.62
N GLU A 117 -10.45 -19.96 -11.88
CA GLU A 117 -10.71 -21.30 -12.40
C GLU A 117 -11.19 -22.20 -11.26
N THR A 118 -12.13 -23.09 -11.53
CA THR A 118 -12.53 -24.17 -10.61
C THR A 118 -13.06 -25.34 -11.43
N ASP A 119 -12.79 -26.58 -10.98
CA ASP A 119 -13.23 -27.82 -11.64
C ASP A 119 -12.90 -27.87 -13.15
N GLY A 120 -11.74 -27.30 -13.56
CA GLY A 120 -11.32 -27.21 -14.96
C GLY A 120 -12.05 -26.15 -15.80
N ALA A 121 -13.00 -25.40 -15.20
CA ALA A 121 -13.71 -24.31 -15.88
C ALA A 121 -12.98 -22.96 -15.68
N ASP A 122 -12.63 -22.29 -16.79
CA ASP A 122 -12.11 -20.93 -16.77
C ASP A 122 -13.24 -19.93 -16.49
N LEU A 123 -13.20 -19.32 -15.32
CA LEU A 123 -14.21 -18.34 -14.88
C LEU A 123 -13.86 -16.90 -15.25
N ARG A 124 -12.68 -16.62 -15.80
CA ARG A 124 -12.24 -15.26 -16.13
C ARG A 124 -13.19 -14.53 -17.10
N PRO A 125 -13.81 -15.17 -18.09
CA PRO A 125 -14.80 -14.53 -18.95
C PRO A 125 -16.11 -14.19 -18.26
N GLU A 126 -16.44 -14.89 -17.19
CA GLU A 126 -17.73 -14.76 -16.49
C GLU A 126 -17.83 -13.40 -15.76
N PRO A 127 -19.04 -12.87 -15.52
CA PRO A 127 -19.27 -11.69 -14.70
C PRO A 127 -18.72 -11.84 -13.28
N LEU A 128 -18.26 -10.73 -12.68
CA LEU A 128 -17.76 -10.75 -11.29
C LEU A 128 -18.77 -11.35 -10.31
N ARG A 129 -20.07 -11.07 -10.47
CA ARG A 129 -21.11 -11.63 -9.59
C ARG A 129 -21.14 -13.16 -9.57
N GLU A 130 -20.91 -13.82 -10.71
CA GLU A 130 -20.85 -15.27 -10.81
C GLU A 130 -19.58 -15.82 -10.14
N ARG A 131 -18.42 -15.21 -10.43
CA ARG A 131 -17.17 -15.57 -9.77
C ARG A 131 -17.22 -15.33 -8.27
N ARG A 132 -17.92 -14.27 -7.83
CA ARG A 132 -18.15 -13.97 -6.41
C ARG A 132 -19.02 -15.04 -5.74
N ALA A 133 -20.07 -15.50 -6.38
CA ALA A 133 -20.91 -16.59 -5.86
C ALA A 133 -20.09 -17.88 -5.66
N VAL A 134 -19.19 -18.20 -6.60
CA VAL A 134 -18.26 -19.33 -6.44
C VAL A 134 -17.30 -19.08 -5.25
N LEU A 135 -16.75 -17.89 -5.10
CA LEU A 135 -15.86 -17.56 -3.97
C LEU A 135 -16.59 -17.71 -2.62
N GLU A 136 -17.82 -17.26 -2.53
CA GLU A 136 -18.66 -17.40 -1.32
C GLU A 136 -19.00 -18.85 -1.01
N ALA A 137 -19.28 -19.66 -2.03
CA ALA A 137 -19.48 -21.10 -1.85
C ALA A 137 -18.20 -21.82 -1.37
N LEU A 138 -17.03 -21.37 -1.81
CA LEU A 138 -15.74 -21.95 -1.40
C LEU A 138 -15.31 -21.55 0.01
N LEU A 139 -15.55 -20.29 0.42
CA LEU A 139 -14.96 -19.71 1.62
C LEU A 139 -15.97 -19.02 2.56
N GLY A 140 -17.27 -19.01 2.24
CA GLY A 140 -18.28 -18.30 3.04
C GLY A 140 -18.42 -18.84 4.47
N ASP A 141 -18.25 -20.14 4.65
CA ASP A 141 -18.35 -20.84 5.93
C ASP A 141 -16.97 -21.05 6.59
N ALA A 142 -15.96 -20.30 6.18
CA ALA A 142 -14.64 -20.40 6.77
C ALA A 142 -14.66 -20.09 8.28
N PRO A 143 -14.03 -20.92 9.13
CA PRO A 143 -14.02 -20.67 10.56
C PRO A 143 -13.28 -19.37 10.91
N PRO A 144 -13.58 -18.75 12.09
CA PRO A 144 -13.01 -17.44 12.46
C PRO A 144 -11.48 -17.40 12.51
N ASP A 145 -10.83 -18.53 12.69
CA ASP A 145 -9.37 -18.69 12.72
C ASP A 145 -8.78 -19.14 11.37
N ALA A 146 -9.62 -19.20 10.32
CA ALA A 146 -9.18 -19.58 8.98
C ALA A 146 -8.12 -18.60 8.46
N ARG A 147 -7.10 -19.16 7.80
CA ARG A 147 -6.03 -18.35 7.18
C ARG A 147 -6.32 -17.96 5.75
N VAL A 148 -7.24 -18.64 5.09
CA VAL A 148 -7.75 -18.26 3.77
C VAL A 148 -9.19 -17.80 3.96
N ILE A 149 -9.46 -16.55 3.63
CA ILE A 149 -10.77 -15.91 3.82
C ILE A 149 -11.18 -15.17 2.56
N ALA A 150 -12.46 -15.07 2.31
CA ALA A 150 -12.97 -14.19 1.26
C ALA A 150 -12.90 -12.72 1.69
N THR A 151 -12.51 -11.81 0.78
CA THR A 151 -12.62 -10.37 1.04
C THR A 151 -14.09 -9.98 1.28
N PRO A 152 -14.39 -9.09 2.24
CA PRO A 152 -15.72 -8.50 2.32
C PRO A 152 -16.04 -7.74 1.02
N GLN A 153 -17.30 -7.83 0.58
CA GLN A 153 -17.77 -7.12 -0.60
C GLN A 153 -19.19 -6.61 -0.36
N THR A 154 -19.47 -5.38 -0.74
CA THR A 154 -20.82 -4.79 -0.65
C THR A 154 -21.22 -4.07 -1.93
N PRO A 155 -22.51 -4.08 -2.32
CA PRO A 155 -23.08 -3.18 -3.32
C PRO A 155 -23.46 -1.82 -2.73
N ASP A 156 -23.52 -1.69 -1.41
CA ASP A 156 -23.97 -0.50 -0.69
C ASP A 156 -22.82 0.50 -0.57
N VAL A 157 -23.00 1.68 -1.16
CA VAL A 157 -22.01 2.75 -1.12
C VAL A 157 -21.86 3.38 0.28
N ASP A 158 -22.91 3.36 1.10
CA ASP A 158 -22.84 3.93 2.44
C ASP A 158 -22.09 2.99 3.39
N GLU A 159 -22.28 1.67 3.27
CA GLU A 159 -21.42 0.69 3.93
C GLU A 159 -19.98 0.81 3.48
N ALA A 160 -19.73 0.99 2.18
CA ALA A 160 -18.38 1.21 1.65
C ALA A 160 -17.72 2.48 2.22
N ARG A 161 -18.48 3.56 2.44
CA ARG A 161 -18.00 4.79 3.12
C ARG A 161 -17.64 4.52 4.57
N LEU A 162 -18.48 3.76 5.29
CA LEU A 162 -18.16 3.34 6.66
C LEU A 162 -16.86 2.53 6.71
N TRP A 163 -16.67 1.59 5.80
CA TRP A 163 -15.40 0.84 5.69
C TRP A 163 -14.21 1.76 5.38
N PHE A 164 -14.38 2.70 4.45
CA PHE A 164 -13.32 3.65 4.07
C PHE A 164 -12.83 4.48 5.27
N ASP A 165 -13.74 4.85 6.16
CA ASP A 165 -13.41 5.65 7.34
C ASP A 165 -12.92 4.79 8.51
N ALA A 166 -13.61 3.71 8.86
CA ALA A 166 -13.32 2.88 10.03
C ALA A 166 -12.02 2.05 9.85
N LEU A 167 -11.82 1.48 8.67
CA LEU A 167 -10.71 0.56 8.43
C LEU A 167 -9.35 1.25 8.20
N ALA A 168 -9.35 2.57 8.08
CA ALA A 168 -8.10 3.34 8.00
C ALA A 168 -7.21 3.14 9.23
N GLY A 169 -7.82 3.04 10.42
CA GLY A 169 -7.13 2.74 11.67
C GLY A 169 -6.49 1.35 11.70
N GLN A 170 -6.96 0.41 10.87
CA GLN A 170 -6.46 -0.96 10.78
C GLN A 170 -5.40 -1.16 9.68
N GLY A 171 -4.91 -0.10 9.05
CA GLY A 171 -3.85 -0.17 8.03
C GLY A 171 -4.35 -0.47 6.61
N MET A 172 -5.65 -0.36 6.35
CA MET A 172 -6.20 -0.49 5.00
C MET A 172 -5.99 0.80 4.20
N GLU A 173 -5.57 0.66 2.94
CA GLU A 173 -5.23 1.82 2.10
C GLU A 173 -6.43 2.55 1.50
N GLY A 174 -7.64 1.97 1.56
CA GLY A 174 -8.85 2.50 0.94
C GLY A 174 -9.79 1.41 0.43
N LEU A 175 -10.36 1.60 -0.75
CA LEU A 175 -11.28 0.65 -1.39
C LEU A 175 -10.80 0.24 -2.79
N VAL A 176 -11.18 -0.96 -3.20
CA VAL A 176 -11.22 -1.40 -4.59
C VAL A 176 -12.67 -1.44 -5.04
N VAL A 177 -12.94 -0.90 -6.23
CA VAL A 177 -14.29 -0.89 -6.81
C VAL A 177 -14.25 -1.66 -8.12
N LYS A 178 -15.18 -2.58 -8.26
CA LYS A 178 -15.29 -3.50 -9.40
C LYS A 178 -16.69 -3.40 -10.01
N ASP A 179 -16.78 -3.65 -11.31
CA ASP A 179 -18.05 -3.79 -12.01
C ASP A 179 -18.59 -5.22 -11.78
N ALA A 180 -19.84 -5.34 -11.30
CA ALA A 180 -20.46 -6.65 -11.03
C ALA A 180 -20.62 -7.51 -12.29
N ASP A 181 -20.76 -6.89 -13.46
CA ASP A 181 -20.87 -7.59 -14.75
C ASP A 181 -19.52 -7.71 -15.47
N GLY A 182 -18.46 -7.19 -14.86
CA GLY A 182 -17.14 -7.14 -15.49
C GLY A 182 -16.43 -8.50 -15.49
N PRO A 183 -15.84 -8.93 -16.64
CA PRO A 183 -14.98 -10.10 -16.70
C PRO A 183 -13.63 -9.82 -16.04
N TYR A 184 -12.88 -10.89 -15.72
CA TYR A 184 -11.50 -10.76 -15.26
C TYR A 184 -10.53 -10.68 -16.43
N LEU A 185 -9.99 -9.49 -16.73
CA LEU A 185 -9.07 -9.25 -17.84
C LEU A 185 -7.64 -9.11 -17.34
N GLU A 186 -6.79 -10.09 -17.58
CA GLU A 186 -5.40 -10.08 -17.16
C GLU A 186 -4.63 -8.87 -17.70
N GLY A 187 -3.83 -8.24 -16.85
CA GLY A 187 -3.02 -7.08 -17.25
C GLY A 187 -3.79 -5.81 -17.57
N ARG A 188 -5.13 -5.84 -17.64
CA ARG A 188 -5.94 -4.66 -17.95
C ARG A 188 -6.31 -3.87 -16.68
N ARG A 189 -6.41 -2.54 -16.81
CA ARG A 189 -6.82 -1.60 -15.76
C ARG A 189 -8.33 -1.38 -15.84
N ARG A 190 -9.12 -2.24 -15.17
CA ARG A 190 -10.58 -2.18 -15.18
C ARG A 190 -11.19 -2.00 -13.79
N TRP A 191 -10.41 -2.25 -12.73
CA TRP A 191 -10.83 -1.95 -11.37
C TRP A 191 -10.41 -0.54 -10.99
N TRP A 192 -11.20 0.11 -10.17
CA TRP A 192 -10.83 1.39 -9.57
C TRP A 192 -10.30 1.17 -8.17
N LYS A 193 -9.40 2.03 -7.74
CA LYS A 193 -8.98 2.12 -6.35
C LYS A 193 -9.19 3.55 -5.86
N VAL A 194 -9.88 3.65 -4.73
CA VAL A 194 -10.01 4.89 -3.96
C VAL A 194 -9.04 4.79 -2.81
N LYS A 195 -8.01 5.64 -2.81
CA LYS A 195 -7.02 5.64 -1.74
C LYS A 195 -7.33 6.76 -0.75
N ARG A 196 -7.21 6.45 0.53
CA ARG A 196 -7.26 7.49 1.56
C ARG A 196 -6.00 8.33 1.47
N ARG A 197 -6.17 9.61 1.26
CA ARG A 197 -5.11 10.59 1.33
C ARG A 197 -5.23 11.39 2.62
N VAL A 198 -4.12 11.62 3.26
CA VAL A 198 -3.98 12.51 4.41
C VAL A 198 -3.13 13.69 4.00
N THR A 199 -3.48 14.86 4.52
CA THR A 199 -2.61 16.03 4.48
C THR A 199 -1.81 16.09 5.78
N ALA A 200 -0.57 16.46 5.68
CA ALA A 200 0.32 16.58 6.80
C ALA A 200 1.37 17.66 6.54
N GLU A 201 2.02 18.12 7.59
CA GLU A 201 3.10 19.09 7.53
C GLU A 201 4.45 18.44 7.78
N ALA A 202 5.47 18.99 7.13
CA ALA A 202 6.86 18.66 7.38
C ALA A 202 7.79 19.82 7.04
N VAL A 203 8.98 19.75 7.58
CA VAL A 203 10.08 20.68 7.31
C VAL A 203 10.83 20.26 6.06
N VAL A 204 11.18 21.18 5.20
CA VAL A 204 12.03 20.91 4.03
C VAL A 204 13.49 20.87 4.48
N GLY A 205 14.11 19.68 4.43
CA GLY A 205 15.53 19.53 4.76
C GLY A 205 16.44 19.46 3.53
N GLY A 206 15.85 19.33 2.34
CA GLY A 206 16.63 19.32 1.10
C GLY A 206 15.78 19.17 -0.15
N VAL A 207 16.43 19.32 -1.30
CA VAL A 207 15.78 19.23 -2.62
C VAL A 207 16.61 18.37 -3.59
N THR A 208 15.97 17.67 -4.49
CA THR A 208 16.64 17.17 -5.69
C THR A 208 16.66 18.25 -6.77
N GLY A 209 17.59 18.16 -7.72
CA GLY A 209 17.87 19.25 -8.63
C GLY A 209 18.75 20.32 -7.95
N THR A 210 18.43 21.58 -8.16
CA THR A 210 19.11 22.71 -7.50
C THR A 210 18.14 23.47 -6.61
N ARG A 211 18.66 24.28 -5.68
CA ARG A 211 17.83 25.13 -4.83
C ARG A 211 17.00 26.14 -5.65
N GLN A 212 17.57 26.65 -6.74
CA GLN A 212 16.90 27.61 -7.66
C GLN A 212 15.91 26.92 -8.62
N ALA A 213 16.07 25.62 -8.85
CA ALA A 213 15.19 24.81 -9.68
C ALA A 213 14.92 23.44 -8.99
N PRO A 214 14.19 23.43 -7.85
CA PRO A 214 13.93 22.22 -7.11
C PRO A 214 13.01 21.28 -7.91
N GLU A 215 13.43 20.02 -8.04
CA GLU A 215 12.63 19.00 -8.75
C GLU A 215 11.69 18.25 -7.80
N SER A 216 12.17 17.91 -6.61
CA SER A 216 11.37 17.32 -5.52
C SER A 216 11.93 17.76 -4.17
N LEU A 217 11.09 17.71 -3.14
CA LEU A 217 11.47 18.01 -1.76
C LEU A 217 11.81 16.73 -1.00
N ILE A 218 12.79 16.82 -0.10
CA ILE A 218 13.04 15.84 0.95
C ILE A 218 12.55 16.43 2.26
N LEU A 219 11.60 15.76 2.88
CA LEU A 219 10.82 16.24 4.01
C LEU A 219 11.24 15.55 5.29
N GLY A 220 11.24 16.30 6.38
CA GLY A 220 11.62 15.84 7.70
C GLY A 220 10.67 16.30 8.80
N ARG A 221 10.71 15.59 9.93
CA ARG A 221 10.11 15.96 11.20
C ARG A 221 11.12 15.78 12.31
N TYR A 222 11.09 16.63 13.32
CA TYR A 222 11.97 16.50 14.48
C TYR A 222 11.52 15.37 15.40
N ASP A 223 12.45 14.52 15.82
CA ASP A 223 12.19 13.51 16.86
C ASP A 223 12.20 14.15 18.27
N ALA A 224 11.87 13.37 19.30
CA ALA A 224 11.85 13.84 20.68
C ALA A 224 13.23 14.34 21.17
N GLY A 225 14.31 13.90 20.54
CA GLY A 225 15.68 14.35 20.82
C GLY A 225 16.12 15.58 20.00
N GLY A 226 15.22 16.22 19.26
CA GLY A 226 15.52 17.41 18.45
C GLY A 226 16.27 17.11 17.15
N ARG A 227 16.36 15.84 16.72
CA ARG A 227 17.03 15.47 15.46
C ARG A 227 16.02 15.44 14.33
N LEU A 228 16.34 16.11 13.22
CA LEU A 228 15.51 16.07 12.02
C LEU A 228 15.60 14.69 11.34
N ARG A 229 14.47 13.99 11.29
CA ARG A 229 14.33 12.65 10.69
C ARG A 229 13.63 12.76 9.34
N VAL A 230 14.15 12.11 8.31
CA VAL A 230 13.48 12.05 7.01
C VAL A 230 12.16 11.31 7.13
N VAL A 231 11.06 11.90 6.64
CA VAL A 231 9.71 11.30 6.65
C VAL A 231 9.17 10.98 5.28
N ALA A 232 9.51 11.77 4.25
CA ALA A 232 8.99 11.58 2.90
C ALA A 232 9.89 12.26 1.85
N ARG A 233 9.63 11.89 0.59
CA ARG A 233 10.05 12.64 -0.60
C ARG A 233 8.81 12.99 -1.41
N THR A 234 8.77 14.20 -2.01
CA THR A 234 7.66 14.54 -2.90
C THR A 234 7.80 13.90 -4.28
N THR A 235 6.68 13.74 -4.96
CA THR A 235 6.65 13.60 -6.42
C THR A 235 7.27 14.84 -7.07
N PRO A 236 7.63 14.81 -8.37
CA PRO A 236 8.12 16.00 -9.06
C PRO A 236 7.20 17.20 -8.87
N LEU A 237 7.80 18.35 -8.57
CA LEU A 237 7.10 19.59 -8.32
C LEU A 237 6.55 20.20 -9.63
N ALA A 238 5.36 20.77 -9.58
CA ALA A 238 4.83 21.59 -10.66
C ALA A 238 5.69 22.85 -10.87
N PRO A 239 5.76 23.42 -12.08
CA PRO A 239 6.57 24.60 -12.36
C PRO A 239 6.28 25.80 -11.44
N SER A 240 5.00 26.08 -11.14
CA SER A 240 4.60 27.14 -10.21
C SER A 240 5.14 26.91 -8.79
N ALA A 241 5.10 25.68 -8.30
CA ALA A 241 5.63 25.32 -6.99
C ALA A 241 7.16 25.51 -6.93
N ARG A 242 7.88 25.15 -8.01
CA ARG A 242 9.34 25.35 -8.10
C ARG A 242 9.72 26.81 -7.94
N THR A 243 9.01 27.72 -8.62
CA THR A 243 9.25 29.16 -8.55
C THR A 243 9.05 29.68 -7.13
N VAL A 244 7.95 29.32 -6.49
CA VAL A 244 7.66 29.75 -5.11
C VAL A 244 8.72 29.24 -4.15
N LEU A 245 9.06 27.95 -4.21
CA LEU A 245 10.02 27.32 -3.33
C LEU A 245 11.46 27.84 -3.53
N ALA A 246 11.85 28.13 -4.76
CA ALA A 246 13.16 28.71 -5.05
C ALA A 246 13.38 30.09 -4.35
N GLY A 247 12.30 30.86 -4.17
CA GLY A 247 12.34 32.14 -3.46
C GLY A 247 12.42 32.03 -1.93
N VAL A 248 12.03 30.90 -1.36
CA VAL A 248 11.93 30.70 0.08
C VAL A 248 13.07 29.86 0.64
N LEU A 249 13.50 28.82 -0.09
CA LEU A 249 14.51 27.89 0.37
C LEU A 249 15.88 28.57 0.50
N ARG A 250 16.55 28.33 1.62
CA ARG A 250 17.89 28.86 1.91
C ARG A 250 18.92 27.73 1.85
N HIS A 251 20.17 28.08 1.54
CA HIS A 251 21.26 27.11 1.55
C HIS A 251 21.57 26.69 2.99
N ALA A 252 21.71 25.40 3.23
CA ALA A 252 22.06 24.90 4.55
C ALA A 252 23.49 25.22 4.94
N GLY A 253 23.71 25.53 6.21
CA GLY A 253 25.03 25.64 6.81
C GLY A 253 25.75 24.28 6.91
N PRO A 254 27.01 24.28 7.41
CA PRO A 254 27.80 23.07 7.57
C PRO A 254 27.22 22.08 8.56
N ASP A 255 26.47 22.55 9.55
CA ASP A 255 25.90 21.77 10.66
C ASP A 255 24.56 21.11 10.32
N HIS A 256 24.20 21.02 9.05
CA HIS A 256 22.94 20.38 8.64
C HIS A 256 22.88 18.91 9.10
N PRO A 257 21.78 18.47 9.78
CA PRO A 257 21.72 17.17 10.45
C PRO A 257 21.74 15.95 9.51
N TRP A 258 21.48 16.15 8.23
CA TRP A 258 21.49 15.03 7.27
C TRP A 258 22.83 14.94 6.52
N PRO A 259 23.26 13.69 6.16
CA PRO A 259 24.45 13.48 5.36
C PRO A 259 24.29 14.06 3.94
N PRO A 260 25.39 14.26 3.18
CA PRO A 260 25.33 14.78 1.80
C PRO A 260 24.56 13.89 0.83
N GLU A 261 24.44 12.63 1.14
CA GLU A 261 23.72 11.62 0.36
C GLU A 261 22.86 10.77 1.31
N LEU A 262 21.59 10.59 0.98
CA LEU A 262 20.69 9.76 1.79
C LEU A 262 20.78 8.30 1.35
N PRO A 263 20.86 7.35 2.29
CA PRO A 263 20.83 5.94 1.97
C PRO A 263 19.57 5.55 1.17
N ALA A 264 19.69 4.49 0.37
CA ALA A 264 18.57 3.91 -0.34
C ALA A 264 17.40 3.60 0.60
N GLY A 265 16.18 3.89 0.18
CA GLY A 265 14.95 3.59 0.94
C GLY A 265 14.60 4.59 2.07
N VAL A 266 15.43 5.59 2.37
CA VAL A 266 15.18 6.53 3.48
C VAL A 266 14.08 7.54 3.18
N ALA A 267 13.88 7.93 1.93
CA ALA A 267 12.95 8.99 1.51
C ALA A 267 11.86 8.49 0.54
N GLY A 268 11.16 7.43 0.93
CA GLY A 268 10.07 6.87 0.13
C GLY A 268 10.57 6.03 -1.05
N GLY A 269 10.54 4.75 -0.90
CA GLY A 269 10.91 3.75 -1.88
C GLY A 269 10.91 2.38 -1.23
N LEU A 270 10.51 1.36 -1.95
CA LEU A 270 10.62 -0.03 -1.52
C LEU A 270 12.06 -0.34 -1.10
N TYR A 271 12.22 -0.94 0.06
CA TYR A 271 13.51 -1.38 0.59
C TYR A 271 14.41 -2.02 -0.48
N GLY A 272 15.59 -1.46 -0.67
CA GLY A 272 16.69 -2.09 -1.42
C GLY A 272 16.72 -1.89 -2.95
N ALA A 273 15.76 -1.20 -3.56
CA ALA A 273 15.66 -1.13 -5.03
C ALA A 273 16.08 0.22 -5.66
N HIS A 274 16.41 1.24 -4.86
CA HIS A 274 16.78 2.56 -5.38
C HIS A 274 18.20 2.94 -4.96
N PRO A 275 18.99 3.58 -5.86
CA PRO A 275 20.29 4.10 -5.48
C PRO A 275 20.16 5.16 -4.39
N PRO A 276 21.26 5.47 -3.67
CA PRO A 276 21.32 6.59 -2.75
C PRO A 276 20.84 7.90 -3.42
N ILE A 277 20.17 8.75 -2.66
CA ILE A 277 19.60 9.99 -3.18
C ILE A 277 20.62 11.12 -3.00
N ARG A 278 21.12 11.64 -4.12
CA ARG A 278 21.87 12.89 -4.14
C ARG A 278 20.90 14.07 -4.10
N TYR A 279 21.17 15.04 -3.24
CA TYR A 279 20.31 16.19 -3.03
C TYR A 279 21.12 17.40 -2.55
N VAL A 280 20.51 18.57 -2.66
CA VAL A 280 21.04 19.82 -2.11
C VAL A 280 20.36 20.05 -0.76
N ARG A 281 21.14 20.16 0.31
CA ARG A 281 20.66 20.47 1.65
C ARG A 281 20.12 21.90 1.70
N THR A 282 19.01 22.09 2.38
CA THR A 282 18.40 23.41 2.62
C THR A 282 18.28 23.65 4.12
N GLU A 283 18.37 24.91 4.53
CA GLU A 283 18.10 25.28 5.93
C GLU A 283 16.74 24.76 6.34
N PRO A 284 16.61 23.99 7.45
CA PRO A 284 15.37 23.34 7.83
C PRO A 284 14.38 24.29 8.53
N GLU A 285 14.05 25.39 7.87
CA GLU A 285 13.13 26.44 8.34
C GLU A 285 11.78 26.43 7.60
N ALA A 286 11.78 26.04 6.33
CA ALA A 286 10.59 26.06 5.51
C ALA A 286 9.66 24.90 5.84
N VAL A 287 8.43 25.20 6.24
CA VAL A 287 7.36 24.20 6.48
C VAL A 287 6.47 24.11 5.24
N VAL A 288 6.13 22.90 4.86
CA VAL A 288 5.22 22.63 3.75
C VAL A 288 4.11 21.68 4.16
N GLU A 289 2.94 21.89 3.59
CA GLU A 289 1.85 20.93 3.59
C GLU A 289 2.00 20.01 2.39
N PHE A 290 1.80 18.73 2.60
CA PHE A 290 1.81 17.74 1.55
C PHE A 290 0.63 16.77 1.71
N SER A 291 0.25 16.10 0.63
CA SER A 291 -0.76 15.04 0.63
C SER A 291 -0.11 13.72 0.26
N GLY A 292 -0.33 12.70 1.06
CA GLY A 292 0.18 11.35 0.85
C GLY A 292 -0.86 10.27 1.11
N ASP A 293 -0.57 9.05 0.68
CA ASP A 293 -1.34 7.88 1.09
C ASP A 293 -1.18 7.71 2.61
N ALA A 294 -2.20 7.18 3.29
CA ALA A 294 -2.14 6.94 4.75
C ALA A 294 -1.13 5.84 5.17
N ALA A 295 -0.41 5.25 4.21
CA ALA A 295 0.58 4.19 4.45
C ALA A 295 1.90 4.77 5.04
N VAL A 296 1.91 4.89 6.37
CA VAL A 296 3.08 5.33 7.16
C VAL A 296 3.65 4.12 7.88
N GLU A 297 4.96 3.93 7.79
CA GLU A 297 5.69 2.84 8.45
C GLU A 297 6.92 3.40 9.18
N GLY A 298 7.06 3.08 10.46
CA GLY A 298 8.17 3.59 11.27
C GLY A 298 8.32 5.12 11.24
N GLY A 299 7.21 5.86 11.18
CA GLY A 299 7.18 7.33 11.10
C GLY A 299 7.48 7.90 9.72
N ARG A 300 7.52 7.08 8.67
CA ARG A 300 7.85 7.50 7.28
C ARG A 300 6.76 7.10 6.31
N TRP A 301 6.47 7.98 5.36
CA TRP A 301 5.59 7.65 4.23
C TRP A 301 6.29 6.68 3.29
N ARG A 302 5.64 5.56 2.99
CA ARG A 302 6.20 4.52 2.09
C ARG A 302 6.25 4.95 0.63
N HIS A 303 5.35 5.84 0.22
CA HIS A 303 5.27 6.34 -1.14
C HIS A 303 5.63 7.81 -1.20
N ALA A 304 6.05 8.26 -2.40
CA ALA A 304 6.26 9.68 -2.63
C ALA A 304 4.97 10.46 -2.42
N VAL A 305 5.06 11.59 -1.72
CA VAL A 305 3.93 12.45 -1.36
C VAL A 305 3.78 13.60 -2.36
N ARG A 306 2.60 14.21 -2.44
CA ARG A 306 2.37 15.37 -3.30
C ARG A 306 2.53 16.65 -2.48
N TYR A 307 3.38 17.55 -2.92
CA TYR A 307 3.43 18.92 -2.39
C TYR A 307 2.07 19.61 -2.61
N VAL A 308 1.56 20.29 -1.59
CA VAL A 308 0.32 21.07 -1.64
C VAL A 308 0.66 22.56 -1.63
N ARG A 309 1.29 23.05 -0.58
CA ARG A 309 1.66 24.46 -0.43
C ARG A 309 2.75 24.66 0.63
N ILE A 310 3.35 25.83 0.63
CA ILE A 310 4.17 26.30 1.73
C ILE A 310 3.28 26.80 2.88
N ARG A 311 3.71 26.58 4.11
CA ARG A 311 3.04 26.99 5.34
C ARG A 311 3.85 28.11 6.02
N THR A 312 3.65 29.34 5.55
CA THR A 312 4.32 30.52 6.13
C THR A 312 3.77 30.90 7.50
N ASP A 313 2.64 30.32 7.88
CA ASP A 313 1.95 30.46 9.16
C ASP A 313 2.47 29.51 10.24
N LEU A 314 3.30 28.55 9.89
CA LEU A 314 3.87 27.56 10.80
C LEU A 314 5.39 27.68 10.91
N SER A 315 5.90 27.52 12.12
CA SER A 315 7.33 27.30 12.38
C SER A 315 7.64 25.80 12.44
N PRO A 316 8.90 25.39 12.26
CA PRO A 316 9.32 23.98 12.38
C PRO A 316 8.95 23.33 13.72
N ALA A 317 8.88 24.11 14.81
CA ALA A 317 8.52 23.62 16.14
C ALA A 317 7.03 23.25 16.29
N GLN A 318 6.18 23.75 15.41
CA GLN A 318 4.74 23.48 15.39
C GLN A 318 4.36 22.28 14.51
N VAL A 319 5.33 21.75 13.76
CA VAL A 319 5.13 20.54 12.97
C VAL A 319 5.06 19.32 13.89
N PRO A 320 4.11 18.39 13.69
CA PRO A 320 4.04 17.14 14.45
C PRO A 320 5.39 16.42 14.49
N ARG A 321 5.71 15.79 15.60
CA ARG A 321 6.99 15.10 15.76
C ARG A 321 7.07 13.83 14.91
N PHE A 322 8.30 13.39 14.69
CA PHE A 322 8.56 12.11 14.03
C PHE A 322 7.92 10.96 14.83
N GLY A 323 7.09 10.15 14.16
CA GLY A 323 6.33 9.06 14.76
C GLY A 323 4.92 9.45 15.25
N GLU A 324 4.59 10.74 15.31
CA GLU A 324 3.23 11.18 15.58
C GLU A 324 2.34 11.03 14.33
N PRO A 325 1.02 10.81 14.51
CA PRO A 325 0.07 10.76 13.39
C PRO A 325 0.15 12.00 12.51
N PRO A 326 -0.24 11.87 11.23
CA PRO A 326 -0.33 13.04 10.33
C PRO A 326 -1.38 14.02 10.76
#